data_f169611ca7f86cad475079f9703996ea
#
_entry.id   f169611ca7f86cad475079f9703996ea
#
_cell.length_a   1.000
_cell.length_b   1.000
_cell.length_c   1.000
_cell.angle_alpha   90.00
_cell.angle_beta   90.00
_cell.angle_gamma   90.00
#
_symmetry.space_group_name_H-M   'P 1'
#
loop_
_entity.id
_entity.type
_entity.pdbx_description
1 polymer ?
#
loop_
_entity_poly.entity_id
_entity_poly.type
_entity_poly.pdbx_seq_one_letter_code
_entity_poly.pdbx_strand_id
1 'polypeptide(L)'
;MEGLNARLTSPEELLKSFAEDCKLRGMTDESIRRYKSSLRIFLKFLEQKEVSLDSVDMEILRDFLRYLRFERKAKEKTLENYFSALSAFYDYLAFEGLVSSNVILPFRRRYLRRYKNGYDDPERRLLSVEEMSRLVNSIMDPRDKAIAVLLAKTGIRRGELLRIDVDDINWEDYSIMLKPTPKRSNRVVFFDDECAIVLRRWLRVREKLNPKTNALFISYNTLDRLSRNGVWNAIVKYAKRLGFHNPNSPRLEDHFGPHCFRHWFTTWLLRNGMPREYVKELRGDKRREAIDIYHHIDKEELRRAYLACIPKLGV
;
A
#
# COMPACT_ATOMS: atom_id res chain seq x y z
N MET A 1 -21.67 37.38 21.27
CA MET A 1 -21.02 36.09 20.95
C MET A 1 -22.04 34.93 20.94
N GLU A 2 -23.17 35.11 20.27
CA GLU A 2 -24.28 34.14 20.23
C GLU A 2 -24.57 33.57 18.83
N GLY A 3 -23.62 33.68 17.90
CA GLY A 3 -23.88 33.42 16.48
C GLY A 3 -23.30 32.11 15.89
N LEU A 4 -22.51 31.32 16.64
CA LEU A 4 -21.82 30.14 16.07
C LEU A 4 -22.36 28.78 16.60
N ASN A 5 -23.21 28.75 17.63
CA ASN A 5 -23.68 27.49 18.23
C ASN A 5 -24.92 26.87 17.54
N ALA A 6 -25.42 27.43 16.46
CA ALA A 6 -26.64 26.96 15.77
C ALA A 6 -26.39 26.15 14.49
N ARG A 7 -25.15 25.74 14.22
CA ARG A 7 -24.81 24.86 13.09
C ARG A 7 -24.15 23.57 13.58
N LEU A 8 -24.82 22.83 14.43
CA LEU A 8 -24.53 21.39 14.57
C LEU A 8 -25.04 20.70 13.32
N THR A 9 -24.27 20.79 12.30
CA THR A 9 -24.26 20.08 11.06
C THR A 9 -24.34 18.58 11.34
N SER A 10 -25.06 17.86 10.51
CA SER A 10 -25.15 16.39 10.62
C SER A 10 -23.76 15.74 10.68
N PRO A 11 -23.58 14.56 11.29
CA PRO A 11 -22.30 13.85 11.32
C PRO A 11 -21.63 13.71 9.94
N GLU A 12 -22.42 13.58 8.87
CA GLU A 12 -21.90 13.51 7.51
C GLU A 12 -21.40 14.86 6.98
N GLU A 13 -22.03 15.98 7.34
CA GLU A 13 -21.55 17.32 6.99
C GLU A 13 -20.24 17.63 7.72
N LEU A 14 -20.12 17.27 8.99
CA LEU A 14 -18.90 17.40 9.75
C LEU A 14 -17.74 16.58 9.15
N LEU A 15 -18.02 15.34 8.72
CA LEU A 15 -17.05 14.52 8.00
C LEU A 15 -16.69 15.10 6.63
N LYS A 16 -17.59 15.84 5.99
CA LYS A 16 -17.31 16.53 4.72
C LYS A 16 -16.35 17.69 4.94
N SER A 17 -16.65 18.58 5.90
CA SER A 17 -15.80 19.72 6.26
C SER A 17 -14.40 19.25 6.71
N PHE A 18 -14.30 18.23 7.55
CA PHE A 18 -13.03 17.61 7.91
C PHE A 18 -12.27 17.07 6.68
N ALA A 19 -12.97 16.46 5.72
CA ALA A 19 -12.32 15.98 4.50
C ALA A 19 -11.78 17.12 3.63
N GLU A 20 -12.45 18.26 3.60
CA GLU A 20 -12.00 19.48 2.91
C GLU A 20 -10.75 20.05 3.59
N ASP A 21 -10.74 20.18 4.93
CA ASP A 21 -9.54 20.54 5.70
C ASP A 21 -8.36 19.60 5.41
N CYS A 22 -8.60 18.29 5.43
CA CYS A 22 -7.56 17.32 5.09
C CYS A 22 -7.00 17.52 3.67
N LYS A 23 -7.82 17.91 2.70
CA LYS A 23 -7.36 18.24 1.34
C LYS A 23 -6.50 19.48 1.31
N LEU A 24 -6.91 20.55 2.00
CA LEU A 24 -6.13 21.78 2.12
C LEU A 24 -4.75 21.51 2.76
N ARG A 25 -4.67 20.57 3.70
CA ARG A 25 -3.42 20.10 4.30
C ARG A 25 -2.60 19.15 3.40
N GLY A 26 -3.00 18.94 2.15
CA GLY A 26 -2.28 18.11 1.19
C GLY A 26 -2.40 16.59 1.42
N MET A 27 -3.40 16.14 2.15
CA MET A 27 -3.63 14.70 2.34
C MET A 27 -4.16 14.04 1.05
N THR A 28 -3.74 12.79 0.81
CA THR A 28 -4.24 12.03 -0.34
C THR A 28 -5.68 11.58 -0.14
N ASP A 29 -6.47 11.51 -1.23
CA ASP A 29 -7.86 11.04 -1.20
C ASP A 29 -8.01 9.65 -0.57
N GLU A 30 -7.00 8.77 -0.74
CA GLU A 30 -7.01 7.45 -0.11
C GLU A 30 -6.87 7.54 1.42
N SER A 31 -6.02 8.42 1.93
CA SER A 31 -5.88 8.67 3.37
C SER A 31 -7.17 9.25 3.96
N ILE A 32 -7.77 10.22 3.27
CA ILE A 32 -9.03 10.84 3.66
C ILE A 32 -10.16 9.80 3.70
N ARG A 33 -10.27 8.96 2.67
CA ARG A 33 -11.26 7.87 2.63
C ARG A 33 -11.10 6.90 3.80
N ARG A 34 -9.87 6.54 4.15
CA ARG A 34 -9.58 5.67 5.30
C ARG A 34 -9.98 6.34 6.62
N TYR A 35 -9.67 7.63 6.79
CA TYR A 35 -10.08 8.39 7.97
C TYR A 35 -11.59 8.43 8.09
N LYS A 36 -12.31 8.82 7.04
CA LYS A 36 -13.78 8.82 7.02
C LYS A 36 -14.37 7.48 7.38
N SER A 37 -13.81 6.37 6.87
CA SER A 37 -14.28 5.02 7.21
C SER A 37 -14.10 4.70 8.69
N SER A 38 -12.98 5.08 9.29
CA SER A 38 -12.75 4.89 10.73
C SER A 38 -13.66 5.77 11.58
N LEU A 39 -13.83 7.03 11.20
CA LEU A 39 -14.66 8.00 11.90
C LEU A 39 -16.14 7.62 11.88
N ARG A 40 -16.67 7.12 10.76
CA ARG A 40 -18.06 6.65 10.71
C ARG A 40 -18.36 5.55 11.74
N ILE A 41 -17.39 4.67 11.98
CA ILE A 41 -17.55 3.62 12.99
C ILE A 41 -17.58 4.22 14.39
N PHE A 42 -16.75 5.22 14.67
CA PHE A 42 -16.76 5.90 15.94
C PHE A 42 -18.03 6.72 16.15
N LEU A 43 -18.45 7.49 15.16
CA LEU A 43 -19.69 8.28 15.23
C LEU A 43 -20.92 7.39 15.47
N LYS A 44 -21.00 6.25 14.78
CA LYS A 44 -22.05 5.25 15.03
C LYS A 44 -22.00 4.69 16.45
N PHE A 45 -20.79 4.45 16.99
CA PHE A 45 -20.62 4.01 18.37
C PHE A 45 -21.10 5.07 19.35
N LEU A 46 -20.80 6.36 19.14
CA LEU A 46 -21.28 7.46 19.96
C LEU A 46 -22.82 7.61 19.90
N GLU A 47 -23.39 7.49 18.70
CA GLU A 47 -24.85 7.51 18.51
C GLU A 47 -25.53 6.41 19.33
N GLN A 48 -25.00 5.18 19.33
CA GLN A 48 -25.51 4.07 20.11
C GLN A 48 -25.41 4.27 21.63
N LYS A 49 -24.47 5.12 22.07
CA LYS A 49 -24.22 5.46 23.47
C LYS A 49 -24.91 6.77 23.87
N GLU A 50 -25.58 7.45 22.93
CA GLU A 50 -26.21 8.77 23.11
C GLU A 50 -25.22 9.82 23.64
N VAL A 51 -23.96 9.76 23.18
CA VAL A 51 -22.85 10.65 23.59
C VAL A 51 -22.52 11.63 22.47
N SER A 52 -22.47 12.93 22.79
CA SER A 52 -22.03 13.99 21.87
C SER A 52 -20.49 14.05 21.74
N LEU A 53 -19.98 14.64 20.65
CA LEU A 53 -18.53 14.72 20.37
C LEU A 53 -17.76 15.51 21.42
N ASP A 54 -18.34 16.55 21.96
CA ASP A 54 -17.77 17.42 23.01
C ASP A 54 -17.73 16.75 24.38
N SER A 55 -18.61 15.76 24.62
CA SER A 55 -18.73 15.00 25.86
C SER A 55 -17.86 13.74 25.89
N VAL A 56 -17.08 13.49 24.86
CA VAL A 56 -16.19 12.31 24.82
C VAL A 56 -15.06 12.46 25.83
N ASP A 57 -15.00 11.56 26.78
CA ASP A 57 -14.00 11.47 27.83
C ASP A 57 -13.15 10.20 27.74
N MET A 58 -12.30 9.98 28.76
CA MET A 58 -11.43 8.80 28.84
C MET A 58 -12.21 7.50 29.05
N GLU A 59 -13.42 7.55 29.60
CA GLU A 59 -14.25 6.37 29.81
C GLU A 59 -14.89 5.91 28.50
N ILE A 60 -15.45 6.82 27.76
CA ILE A 60 -15.99 6.57 26.41
C ILE A 60 -14.91 6.02 25.48
N LEU A 61 -13.69 6.56 25.55
CA LEU A 61 -12.57 6.06 24.75
C LEU A 61 -12.12 4.64 25.16
N ARG A 62 -12.18 4.30 26.46
CA ARG A 62 -11.94 2.92 26.93
C ARG A 62 -13.03 1.96 26.42
N ASP A 63 -14.29 2.38 26.45
CA ASP A 63 -15.39 1.58 25.92
C ASP A 63 -15.27 1.37 24.42
N PHE A 64 -14.92 2.41 23.66
CA PHE A 64 -14.66 2.25 22.24
C PHE A 64 -13.48 1.32 21.94
N LEU A 65 -12.41 1.39 22.74
CA LEU A 65 -11.28 0.46 22.63
C LEU A 65 -11.70 -0.98 22.92
N ARG A 66 -12.54 -1.22 23.96
CA ARG A 66 -13.12 -2.54 24.27
C ARG A 66 -13.97 -3.05 23.12
N TYR A 67 -14.86 -2.20 22.58
CA TYR A 67 -15.68 -2.51 21.41
C TYR A 67 -14.84 -2.96 20.22
N LEU A 68 -13.77 -2.19 19.89
CA LEU A 68 -12.88 -2.54 18.79
C LEU A 68 -12.11 -3.86 19.05
N ARG A 69 -11.63 -4.09 20.28
CA ARG A 69 -10.83 -5.29 20.62
C ARG A 69 -11.69 -6.55 20.70
N PHE A 70 -12.78 -6.51 21.42
CA PHE A 70 -13.52 -7.72 21.79
C PHE A 70 -14.68 -8.01 20.85
N GLU A 71 -15.45 -7.02 20.44
CA GLU A 71 -16.58 -7.22 19.55
C GLU A 71 -16.14 -7.25 18.08
N ARG A 72 -15.33 -6.28 17.66
CA ARG A 72 -14.81 -6.23 16.28
C ARG A 72 -13.53 -7.04 16.05
N LYS A 73 -12.92 -7.56 17.08
CA LYS A 73 -11.68 -8.37 17.05
C LYS A 73 -10.55 -7.70 16.21
N ALA A 74 -10.44 -6.37 16.34
CA ALA A 74 -9.48 -5.58 15.57
C ALA A 74 -8.05 -5.85 16.03
N LYS A 75 -7.15 -6.10 15.07
CA LYS A 75 -5.71 -6.25 15.34
C LYS A 75 -5.11 -4.93 15.80
N GLU A 76 -4.02 -4.98 16.58
CA GLU A 76 -3.35 -3.78 17.16
C GLU A 76 -3.07 -2.69 16.11
N LYS A 77 -2.57 -3.05 14.92
CA LYS A 77 -2.33 -2.10 13.84
C LYS A 77 -3.62 -1.43 13.33
N THR A 78 -4.73 -2.13 13.39
CA THR A 78 -6.04 -1.58 13.05
C THR A 78 -6.51 -0.60 14.12
N LEU A 79 -6.30 -0.92 15.40
CA LEU A 79 -6.57 0.00 16.52
C LEU A 79 -5.77 1.30 16.37
N GLU A 80 -4.46 1.21 16.12
CA GLU A 80 -3.61 2.38 15.84
C GLU A 80 -4.18 3.25 14.70
N ASN A 81 -4.69 2.63 13.63
CA ASN A 81 -5.28 3.36 12.51
C ASN A 81 -6.57 4.08 12.90
N TYR A 82 -7.46 3.43 13.67
CA TYR A 82 -8.67 4.07 14.20
C TYR A 82 -8.34 5.30 15.03
N PHE A 83 -7.49 5.14 16.02
CA PHE A 83 -7.13 6.24 16.92
C PHE A 83 -6.24 7.31 16.26
N SER A 84 -5.56 7.00 15.17
CA SER A 84 -4.88 8.02 14.34
C SER A 84 -5.89 8.88 13.59
N ALA A 85 -6.96 8.29 13.06
CA ALA A 85 -8.03 9.04 12.41
C ALA A 85 -8.79 9.91 13.44
N LEU A 86 -9.09 9.35 14.62
CA LEU A 86 -9.72 10.07 15.73
C LEU A 86 -8.87 11.26 16.19
N SER A 87 -7.55 11.05 16.35
CA SER A 87 -6.65 12.14 16.76
C SER A 87 -6.65 13.28 15.74
N ALA A 88 -6.57 12.98 14.45
CA ALA A 88 -6.61 14.00 13.40
C ALA A 88 -7.98 14.72 13.36
N PHE A 89 -9.05 14.01 13.64
CA PHE A 89 -10.39 14.59 13.69
C PHE A 89 -10.59 15.49 14.92
N TYR A 90 -10.14 15.07 16.09
CA TYR A 90 -10.20 15.90 17.30
C TYR A 90 -9.23 17.10 17.26
N ASP A 91 -8.11 17.01 16.54
CA ASP A 91 -7.28 18.19 16.23
C ASP A 91 -8.06 19.23 15.41
N TYR A 92 -8.80 18.75 14.38
CA TYR A 92 -9.67 19.60 13.57
C TYR A 92 -10.81 20.21 14.41
N LEU A 93 -11.52 19.39 15.19
CA LEU A 93 -12.62 19.88 16.04
C LEU A 93 -12.16 20.92 17.04
N ALA A 94 -10.99 20.73 17.64
CA ALA A 94 -10.40 21.70 18.56
C ALA A 94 -9.98 23.00 17.86
N PHE A 95 -9.44 22.90 16.64
CA PHE A 95 -9.10 24.06 15.82
C PHE A 95 -10.33 24.89 15.44
N GLU A 96 -11.45 24.24 15.10
CA GLU A 96 -12.73 24.88 14.79
C GLU A 96 -13.49 25.35 16.06
N GLY A 97 -12.98 25.10 17.27
CA GLY A 97 -13.61 25.46 18.52
C GLY A 97 -14.85 24.63 18.87
N LEU A 98 -15.03 23.48 18.23
CA LEU A 98 -16.17 22.57 18.47
C LEU A 98 -15.96 21.65 19.68
N VAL A 99 -14.73 21.48 20.12
CA VAL A 99 -14.32 20.82 21.38
C VAL A 99 -13.22 21.65 22.04
N SER A 100 -13.07 21.51 23.37
CA SER A 100 -12.09 22.28 24.14
C SER A 100 -10.64 21.84 23.90
N SER A 101 -10.40 20.57 23.60
CA SER A 101 -9.07 20.01 23.37
C SER A 101 -9.12 18.62 22.74
N ASN A 102 -7.96 18.14 22.23
CA ASN A 102 -7.82 16.80 21.70
C ASN A 102 -7.59 15.77 22.81
N VAL A 103 -8.68 15.17 23.29
CA VAL A 103 -8.66 14.12 24.33
C VAL A 103 -8.04 12.78 23.83
N ILE A 104 -7.87 12.62 22.54
CA ILE A 104 -7.36 11.37 21.94
C ILE A 104 -5.85 11.21 22.12
N LEU A 105 -5.08 12.31 22.11
CA LEU A 105 -3.62 12.26 22.20
C LEU A 105 -3.12 11.62 23.51
N PRO A 106 -3.57 12.03 24.73
CA PRO A 106 -3.16 11.40 25.96
C PRO A 106 -3.63 9.94 26.05
N PHE A 107 -4.83 9.61 25.54
CA PHE A 107 -5.33 8.25 25.48
C PHE A 107 -4.42 7.34 24.64
N ARG A 108 -4.03 7.78 23.45
CA ARG A 108 -3.12 7.04 22.57
C ARG A 108 -1.77 6.76 23.23
N ARG A 109 -1.21 7.76 23.90
CA ARG A 109 0.08 7.61 24.60
C ARG A 109 0.01 6.51 25.66
N ARG A 110 -1.11 6.38 26.37
CA ARG A 110 -1.29 5.40 27.45
C ARG A 110 -1.69 4.01 26.93
N TYR A 111 -2.67 3.90 26.06
CA TYR A 111 -3.32 2.62 25.74
C TYR A 111 -2.85 2.00 24.42
N LEU A 112 -2.22 2.76 23.51
CA LEU A 112 -1.76 2.28 22.23
C LEU A 112 -0.24 2.33 22.06
N ARG A 113 0.48 2.66 23.10
CA ARG A 113 1.92 2.50 23.17
C ARG A 113 2.22 1.01 23.29
N ARG A 114 2.91 0.45 22.30
CA ARG A 114 3.39 -0.94 22.39
C ARG A 114 4.35 -1.05 23.58
N TYR A 115 3.95 -1.78 24.60
CA TYR A 115 4.94 -2.37 25.49
C TYR A 115 5.68 -3.41 24.63
N LYS A 116 7.00 -3.35 24.59
CA LYS A 116 7.85 -4.35 23.93
C LYS A 116 7.78 -5.68 24.71
N ASN A 117 6.65 -6.33 24.71
CA ASN A 117 6.55 -7.72 25.08
C ASN A 117 6.83 -8.49 23.79
N GLY A 118 8.01 -9.13 23.72
CA GLY A 118 8.56 -10.04 22.73
C GLY A 118 7.65 -10.76 21.72
N TYR A 119 6.63 -10.09 21.23
CA TYR A 119 5.86 -10.56 20.09
C TYR A 119 6.67 -10.20 18.85
N ASP A 120 7.30 -11.20 18.27
CA ASP A 120 7.84 -11.14 16.93
C ASP A 120 6.79 -10.53 16.01
N ASP A 121 7.17 -9.46 15.27
CA ASP A 121 6.32 -9.00 14.17
C ASP A 121 6.12 -10.21 13.25
N PRO A 122 4.88 -10.65 12.99
CA PRO A 122 4.64 -11.87 12.25
C PRO A 122 5.28 -11.72 10.86
N GLU A 123 6.33 -12.49 10.63
CA GLU A 123 7.04 -12.49 9.37
C GLU A 123 6.13 -13.05 8.27
N ARG A 124 6.14 -12.39 7.13
CA ARG A 124 5.48 -12.92 5.93
C ARG A 124 6.34 -14.02 5.36
N ARG A 125 5.73 -15.09 4.89
CA ARG A 125 6.44 -16.15 4.19
C ARG A 125 7.22 -15.57 3.01
N LEU A 126 8.51 -15.83 3.00
CA LEU A 126 9.38 -15.56 1.88
C LEU A 126 9.44 -16.81 1.00
N LEU A 127 9.00 -16.71 -0.24
CA LEU A 127 9.14 -17.82 -1.20
C LEU A 127 10.62 -18.01 -1.57
N SER A 128 11.03 -19.27 -1.79
CA SER A 128 12.30 -19.57 -2.43
C SER A 128 12.30 -19.13 -3.90
N VAL A 129 13.44 -19.19 -4.57
CA VAL A 129 13.51 -18.90 -6.02
C VAL A 129 12.70 -19.93 -6.80
N GLU A 130 12.78 -21.20 -6.43
CA GLU A 130 12.05 -22.31 -7.03
C GLU A 130 10.54 -22.19 -6.81
N GLU A 131 10.12 -21.79 -5.60
CA GLU A 131 8.70 -21.55 -5.32
C GLU A 131 8.16 -20.37 -6.14
N MET A 132 8.93 -19.28 -6.28
CA MET A 132 8.54 -18.14 -7.12
C MET A 132 8.51 -18.52 -8.60
N SER A 133 9.50 -19.27 -9.08
CA SER A 133 9.53 -19.84 -10.43
C SER A 133 8.28 -20.71 -10.68
N ARG A 134 7.96 -21.59 -9.75
CA ARG A 134 6.76 -22.44 -9.82
C ARG A 134 5.47 -21.62 -9.87
N LEU A 135 5.40 -20.53 -9.09
CA LEU A 135 4.25 -19.63 -9.11
C LEU A 135 4.08 -18.96 -10.48
N VAL A 136 5.10 -18.31 -11.00
CA VAL A 136 5.00 -17.56 -12.26
C VAL A 136 4.81 -18.46 -13.46
N ASN A 137 5.37 -19.68 -13.43
CA ASN A 137 5.21 -20.67 -14.50
C ASN A 137 3.86 -21.37 -14.48
N SER A 138 3.17 -21.41 -13.34
CA SER A 138 1.78 -21.88 -13.26
C SER A 138 0.76 -20.95 -13.90
N ILE A 139 1.15 -19.69 -14.20
CA ILE A 139 0.24 -18.69 -14.77
C ILE A 139 0.22 -18.82 -16.29
N MET A 140 -0.91 -19.25 -16.83
CA MET A 140 -1.08 -19.39 -18.28
C MET A 140 -1.60 -18.12 -18.94
N ASP A 141 -2.35 -17.27 -18.23
CA ASP A 141 -2.86 -16.00 -18.74
C ASP A 141 -1.72 -15.01 -18.97
N PRO A 142 -1.54 -14.48 -20.22
CA PRO A 142 -0.40 -13.64 -20.56
C PRO A 142 -0.33 -12.34 -19.76
N ARG A 143 -1.46 -11.70 -19.44
CA ARG A 143 -1.53 -10.49 -18.63
C ARG A 143 -1.11 -10.77 -17.20
N ASP A 144 -1.71 -11.79 -16.60
CA ASP A 144 -1.48 -12.13 -15.19
C ASP A 144 -0.03 -12.61 -15.00
N LYS A 145 0.54 -13.36 -15.98
CA LYS A 145 1.95 -13.75 -15.99
C LYS A 145 2.86 -12.53 -16.06
N ALA A 146 2.57 -11.59 -16.97
CA ALA A 146 3.33 -10.35 -17.09
C ALA A 146 3.29 -9.51 -15.80
N ILE A 147 2.13 -9.41 -15.14
CA ILE A 147 2.00 -8.76 -13.83
C ILE A 147 2.90 -9.44 -12.78
N ALA A 148 2.84 -10.75 -12.67
CA ALA A 148 3.60 -11.49 -11.67
C ALA A 148 5.11 -11.39 -11.89
N VAL A 149 5.56 -11.61 -13.13
CA VAL A 149 6.99 -11.54 -13.49
C VAL A 149 7.52 -10.11 -13.30
N LEU A 150 6.80 -9.09 -13.75
CA LEU A 150 7.22 -7.70 -13.57
C LEU A 150 7.32 -7.32 -12.08
N LEU A 151 6.37 -7.75 -11.25
CA LEU A 151 6.45 -7.53 -9.80
C LEU A 151 7.65 -8.24 -9.17
N ALA A 152 7.97 -9.47 -9.59
CA ALA A 152 9.11 -10.23 -9.09
C ALA A 152 10.44 -9.60 -9.51
N LYS A 153 10.53 -9.15 -10.76
CA LYS A 153 11.78 -8.61 -11.35
C LYS A 153 12.06 -7.16 -10.96
N THR A 154 11.05 -6.38 -10.57
CA THR A 154 11.24 -4.94 -10.27
C THR A 154 10.96 -4.56 -8.82
N GLY A 155 10.26 -5.40 -8.07
CA GLY A 155 9.84 -5.11 -6.71
C GLY A 155 8.97 -3.85 -6.56
N ILE A 156 8.38 -3.33 -7.63
CA ILE A 156 7.53 -2.14 -7.61
C ILE A 156 6.26 -2.37 -6.79
N ARG A 157 5.67 -1.27 -6.31
CA ARG A 157 4.41 -1.35 -5.58
C ARG A 157 3.24 -1.56 -6.53
N ARG A 158 2.19 -2.23 -6.06
CA ARG A 158 0.94 -2.40 -6.83
C ARG A 158 0.41 -1.10 -7.42
N GLY A 159 0.51 0.01 -6.68
CA GLY A 159 0.07 1.31 -7.17
C GLY A 159 0.98 1.90 -8.25
N GLU A 160 2.28 1.60 -8.23
CA GLU A 160 3.24 1.98 -9.26
C GLU A 160 2.99 1.14 -10.52
N LEU A 161 2.84 -0.17 -10.40
CA LEU A 161 2.48 -1.07 -11.50
C LEU A 161 1.26 -0.57 -12.28
N LEU A 162 0.21 -0.16 -11.57
CA LEU A 162 -1.03 0.32 -12.20
C LEU A 162 -0.89 1.63 -12.96
N ARG A 163 0.14 2.43 -12.69
CA ARG A 163 0.38 3.71 -13.36
C ARG A 163 1.26 3.62 -14.59
N ILE A 164 1.86 2.46 -14.83
CA ILE A 164 2.73 2.24 -16.00
C ILE A 164 1.85 2.29 -17.25
N ASP A 165 2.29 3.08 -18.22
CA ASP A 165 1.80 3.09 -19.58
C ASP A 165 2.76 2.33 -20.51
N VAL A 166 2.33 2.01 -21.70
CA VAL A 166 3.17 1.27 -22.66
C VAL A 166 4.42 2.06 -23.01
N ASP A 167 4.30 3.38 -23.13
CA ASP A 167 5.39 4.29 -23.51
C ASP A 167 6.38 4.55 -22.37
N ASP A 168 6.07 4.14 -21.14
CA ASP A 168 7.02 4.22 -20.01
C ASP A 168 8.13 3.17 -20.10
N ILE A 169 8.05 2.20 -21.05
CA ILE A 169 9.00 1.10 -21.21
C ILE A 169 10.08 1.49 -22.22
N ASN A 170 11.32 1.50 -21.77
CA ASN A 170 12.48 1.57 -22.66
C ASN A 170 12.96 0.14 -22.96
N TRP A 171 12.89 -0.25 -24.23
CA TRP A 171 13.28 -1.57 -24.72
C TRP A 171 14.77 -1.72 -25.06
N GLU A 172 15.53 -0.61 -25.11
CA GLU A 172 16.97 -0.62 -25.40
C GLU A 172 17.76 -1.06 -24.17
N ASP A 173 17.41 -0.49 -23.01
CA ASP A 173 18.10 -0.78 -21.74
C ASP A 173 17.26 -1.64 -20.77
N TYR A 174 16.08 -2.12 -21.19
CA TYR A 174 15.14 -2.89 -20.38
C TYR A 174 14.80 -2.19 -19.07
N SER A 175 14.36 -0.96 -19.17
CA SER A 175 13.96 -0.15 -18.02
C SER A 175 12.55 0.38 -18.12
N ILE A 176 12.00 0.82 -17.00
CA ILE A 176 10.70 1.49 -16.90
C ILE A 176 10.88 2.76 -16.09
N MET A 177 10.43 3.89 -16.64
CA MET A 177 10.34 5.16 -15.94
C MET A 177 9.06 5.17 -15.10
N LEU A 178 9.18 5.08 -13.79
CA LEU A 178 8.03 5.14 -12.89
C LEU A 178 7.61 6.59 -12.65
N LYS A 179 6.32 6.86 -12.84
CA LYS A 179 5.73 8.19 -12.65
C LYS A 179 5.77 8.63 -11.18
N PRO A 180 6.01 9.92 -10.92
CA PRO A 180 6.05 10.45 -9.57
C PRO A 180 4.72 10.27 -8.84
N THR A 181 4.78 10.19 -7.54
CA THR A 181 3.60 10.19 -6.66
C THR A 181 3.76 11.29 -5.61
N PRO A 182 2.69 11.76 -4.94
CA PRO A 182 2.81 12.78 -3.90
C PRO A 182 3.82 12.46 -2.79
N LYS A 183 4.20 11.19 -2.66
CA LYS A 183 5.14 10.72 -1.63
C LYS A 183 6.51 10.34 -2.18
N ARG A 184 6.75 10.39 -3.51
CA ARG A 184 7.98 9.88 -4.14
C ARG A 184 8.24 10.55 -5.48
N SER A 185 9.53 10.82 -5.76
CA SER A 185 10.02 11.23 -7.07
C SER A 185 9.86 10.11 -8.11
N ASN A 186 9.98 10.48 -9.37
CA ASN A 186 10.20 9.55 -10.46
C ASN A 186 11.50 8.76 -10.25
N ARG A 187 11.54 7.54 -10.70
CA ARG A 187 12.75 6.70 -10.73
C ARG A 187 12.67 5.66 -11.84
N VAL A 188 13.84 5.20 -12.23
CA VAL A 188 13.98 4.10 -13.18
C VAL A 188 14.07 2.77 -12.42
N VAL A 189 13.40 1.75 -12.93
CA VAL A 189 13.57 0.36 -12.52
C VAL A 189 13.95 -0.47 -13.73
N PHE A 190 14.75 -1.51 -13.52
CA PHE A 190 15.20 -2.40 -14.58
C PHE A 190 14.44 -3.72 -14.53
N PHE A 191 14.41 -4.39 -15.68
CA PHE A 191 13.95 -5.75 -15.83
C PHE A 191 14.91 -6.54 -16.73
N ASP A 192 14.88 -7.85 -16.61
CA ASP A 192 15.77 -8.72 -17.38
C ASP A 192 15.10 -9.26 -18.66
N ASP A 193 15.85 -10.05 -19.41
CA ASP A 193 15.41 -10.71 -20.65
C ASP A 193 14.18 -11.60 -20.46
N GLU A 194 14.08 -12.33 -19.33
CA GLU A 194 12.91 -13.13 -19.01
C GLU A 194 11.64 -12.28 -18.91
N CYS A 195 11.73 -11.15 -18.20
CA CYS A 195 10.62 -10.21 -18.08
C CYS A 195 10.29 -9.57 -19.43
N ALA A 196 11.31 -9.23 -20.24
CA ALA A 196 11.11 -8.68 -21.58
C ALA A 196 10.31 -9.62 -22.50
N ILE A 197 10.62 -10.92 -22.49
CA ILE A 197 9.90 -11.93 -23.27
C ILE A 197 8.42 -11.96 -22.86
N VAL A 198 8.15 -12.01 -21.56
CA VAL A 198 6.77 -12.11 -21.04
C VAL A 198 5.98 -10.82 -21.30
N LEU A 199 6.62 -9.63 -21.15
CA LEU A 199 5.98 -8.35 -21.46
C LEU A 199 5.63 -8.22 -22.95
N ARG A 200 6.56 -8.59 -23.85
CA ARG A 200 6.29 -8.58 -25.31
C ARG A 200 5.15 -9.52 -25.68
N ARG A 201 5.07 -10.69 -25.02
CA ARG A 201 3.96 -11.64 -25.23
C ARG A 201 2.63 -11.02 -24.80
N TRP A 202 2.60 -10.37 -23.64
CA TRP A 202 1.42 -9.66 -23.19
C TRP A 202 1.02 -8.51 -24.13
N LEU A 203 1.98 -7.70 -24.56
CA LEU A 203 1.69 -6.55 -25.45
C LEU A 203 1.06 -6.98 -26.77
N ARG A 204 1.52 -8.10 -27.37
CA ARG A 204 0.88 -8.66 -28.58
C ARG A 204 -0.59 -9.07 -28.34
N VAL A 205 -0.90 -9.60 -27.17
CA VAL A 205 -2.28 -9.94 -26.79
C VAL A 205 -3.10 -8.68 -26.56
N ARG A 206 -2.52 -7.73 -25.81
CA ARG A 206 -3.14 -6.45 -25.49
C ARG A 206 -3.52 -5.65 -26.75
N GLU A 207 -2.64 -5.60 -27.72
CA GLU A 207 -2.87 -4.89 -28.99
C GLU A 207 -4.10 -5.44 -29.72
N LYS A 208 -4.26 -6.77 -29.78
CA LYS A 208 -5.42 -7.42 -30.38
C LYS A 208 -6.75 -7.11 -29.66
N LEU A 209 -6.70 -6.72 -28.40
CA LEU A 209 -7.89 -6.34 -27.63
C LEU A 209 -8.37 -4.91 -27.92
N ASN A 210 -7.59 -4.12 -28.65
CA ASN A 210 -7.90 -2.72 -29.00
C ASN A 210 -8.30 -1.87 -27.75
N PRO A 211 -7.40 -1.70 -26.78
CA PRO A 211 -7.71 -1.05 -25.51
C PRO A 211 -8.00 0.45 -25.68
N LYS A 212 -8.85 0.99 -24.80
CA LYS A 212 -9.24 2.40 -24.76
C LYS A 212 -8.22 3.30 -24.05
N THR A 213 -7.13 2.75 -23.54
CA THR A 213 -6.15 3.45 -22.71
C THR A 213 -4.73 3.04 -23.07
N ASN A 214 -3.74 3.90 -22.81
CA ASN A 214 -2.33 3.58 -22.96
C ASN A 214 -1.75 2.76 -21.77
N ALA A 215 -2.57 2.43 -20.77
CA ALA A 215 -2.14 1.65 -19.62
C ALA A 215 -1.50 0.32 -20.02
N LEU A 216 -0.36 -0.03 -19.43
CA LEU A 216 0.30 -1.31 -19.69
C LEU A 216 -0.62 -2.49 -19.36
N PHE A 217 -1.31 -2.45 -18.22
CA PHE A 217 -2.24 -3.51 -17.80
C PHE A 217 -3.68 -3.03 -17.83
N ILE A 218 -4.52 -3.76 -18.54
CA ILE A 218 -5.94 -3.47 -18.76
C ILE A 218 -6.84 -4.56 -18.19
N SER A 219 -8.08 -4.19 -17.93
CA SER A 219 -9.17 -5.13 -17.62
C SER A 219 -9.68 -5.76 -18.92
N TYR A 220 -9.86 -7.08 -18.96
CA TYR A 220 -10.48 -7.75 -20.11
C TYR A 220 -11.94 -7.35 -20.33
N ASN A 221 -12.64 -6.95 -19.26
CA ASN A 221 -14.05 -6.62 -19.33
C ASN A 221 -14.31 -5.18 -19.81
N THR A 222 -13.50 -4.23 -19.35
CA THR A 222 -13.72 -2.80 -19.63
C THR A 222 -12.78 -2.23 -20.68
N LEU A 223 -11.68 -2.92 -20.96
CA LEU A 223 -10.56 -2.48 -21.81
C LEU A 223 -9.89 -1.20 -21.33
N ASP A 224 -10.19 -0.79 -20.11
CA ASP A 224 -9.56 0.32 -19.38
C ASP A 224 -8.47 -0.18 -18.44
N ARG A 225 -7.75 0.77 -17.83
CA ARG A 225 -6.70 0.51 -16.85
C ARG A 225 -7.16 -0.45 -15.77
N LEU A 226 -6.35 -1.47 -15.49
CA LEU A 226 -6.64 -2.47 -14.49
C LEU A 226 -6.78 -1.84 -13.09
N SER A 227 -7.71 -2.33 -12.29
CA SER A 227 -7.93 -1.87 -10.92
C SER A 227 -6.97 -2.53 -9.91
N ARG A 228 -6.90 -1.97 -8.69
CA ARG A 228 -6.15 -2.59 -7.58
C ARG A 228 -6.62 -4.01 -7.26
N ASN A 229 -7.93 -4.24 -7.31
CA ASN A 229 -8.50 -5.57 -7.09
C ASN A 229 -8.18 -6.51 -8.25
N GLY A 230 -8.11 -6.00 -9.48
CA GLY A 230 -7.69 -6.76 -10.65
C GLY A 230 -6.26 -7.32 -10.48
N VAL A 231 -5.30 -6.50 -10.02
CA VAL A 231 -3.93 -6.98 -9.73
C VAL A 231 -3.92 -7.99 -8.57
N TRP A 232 -4.72 -7.77 -7.54
CA TRP A 232 -4.83 -8.72 -6.44
C TRP A 232 -5.33 -10.09 -6.92
N ASN A 233 -6.44 -10.09 -7.66
CA ASN A 233 -7.04 -11.32 -8.17
C ASN A 233 -6.12 -12.05 -9.16
N ALA A 234 -5.39 -11.31 -10.01
CA ALA A 234 -4.41 -11.85 -10.95
C ALA A 234 -3.31 -12.67 -10.27
N ILE A 235 -2.99 -12.38 -9.00
CA ILE A 235 -1.93 -13.07 -8.25
C ILE A 235 -2.51 -14.13 -7.31
N VAL A 236 -3.51 -13.74 -6.50
CA VAL A 236 -3.96 -14.55 -5.37
C VAL A 236 -4.63 -15.85 -5.82
N LYS A 237 -5.32 -15.87 -6.97
CA LYS A 237 -5.95 -17.10 -7.49
C LYS A 237 -4.93 -18.21 -7.76
N TYR A 238 -3.74 -17.87 -8.27
CA TYR A 238 -2.67 -18.84 -8.52
C TYR A 238 -1.92 -19.21 -7.24
N ALA A 239 -1.63 -18.21 -6.39
CA ALA A 239 -1.02 -18.46 -5.10
C ALA A 239 -1.87 -19.38 -4.21
N LYS A 240 -3.20 -19.22 -4.24
CA LYS A 240 -4.15 -20.11 -3.55
C LYS A 240 -4.10 -21.54 -4.11
N ARG A 241 -4.07 -21.68 -5.44
CA ARG A 241 -4.00 -23.00 -6.12
C ARG A 241 -2.74 -23.78 -5.74
N LEU A 242 -1.62 -23.08 -5.52
CA LEU A 242 -0.34 -23.68 -5.14
C LEU A 242 -0.14 -23.80 -3.61
N GLY A 243 -1.13 -23.44 -2.80
CA GLY A 243 -1.04 -23.50 -1.35
C GLY A 243 -0.16 -22.39 -0.72
N PHE A 244 0.19 -21.34 -1.48
CA PHE A 244 0.96 -20.20 -0.97
C PHE A 244 0.08 -19.11 -0.31
N HIS A 245 -1.24 -19.18 -0.49
CA HIS A 245 -2.20 -18.26 0.08
C HIS A 245 -3.39 -18.99 0.68
N ASN A 246 -3.62 -18.76 1.98
CA ASN A 246 -4.81 -19.22 2.69
C ASN A 246 -5.59 -18.02 3.25
N PRO A 247 -6.72 -17.63 2.64
CA PRO A 247 -7.49 -16.46 3.09
C PRO A 247 -8.13 -16.64 4.48
N ASN A 248 -8.31 -17.88 4.93
CA ASN A 248 -8.97 -18.21 6.20
C ASN A 248 -7.97 -18.31 7.36
N SER A 249 -6.67 -18.29 7.10
CA SER A 249 -5.68 -18.37 8.16
C SER A 249 -5.60 -17.06 8.96
N PRO A 250 -5.51 -17.11 10.30
CA PRO A 250 -5.22 -15.94 11.11
C PRO A 250 -3.76 -15.48 11.02
N ARG A 251 -2.85 -16.35 10.52
CA ARG A 251 -1.41 -16.09 10.43
C ARG A 251 -1.06 -15.30 9.19
N LEU A 252 -0.21 -14.27 9.35
CA LEU A 252 0.19 -13.41 8.24
C LEU A 252 1.10 -14.13 7.22
N GLU A 253 1.87 -15.10 7.67
CA GLU A 253 2.74 -15.94 6.83
C GLU A 253 1.99 -16.76 5.80
N ASP A 254 0.71 -17.08 6.05
CA ASP A 254 -0.14 -17.83 5.13
C ASP A 254 -0.82 -16.94 4.06
N HIS A 255 -0.52 -15.63 4.09
CA HIS A 255 -1.11 -14.68 3.16
C HIS A 255 -0.11 -14.19 2.11
N PHE A 256 -0.23 -14.68 0.89
CA PHE A 256 0.56 -14.22 -0.24
C PHE A 256 -0.24 -13.24 -1.12
N GLY A 257 0.42 -12.18 -1.59
CA GLY A 257 -0.20 -11.18 -2.46
C GLY A 257 0.85 -10.27 -3.12
N PRO A 258 0.45 -9.24 -3.88
CA PRO A 258 1.37 -8.39 -4.65
C PRO A 258 2.51 -7.76 -3.83
N HIS A 259 2.30 -7.53 -2.53
CA HIS A 259 3.36 -6.95 -1.69
C HIS A 259 4.47 -7.97 -1.34
N CYS A 260 4.17 -9.27 -1.38
CA CYS A 260 5.16 -10.32 -1.12
C CYS A 260 6.24 -10.38 -2.20
N PHE A 261 5.93 -10.02 -3.45
CA PHE A 261 6.93 -9.89 -4.51
C PHE A 261 8.00 -8.85 -4.18
N ARG A 262 7.61 -7.72 -3.59
CA ARG A 262 8.56 -6.69 -3.19
C ARG A 262 9.45 -7.13 -2.03
N HIS A 263 8.93 -7.92 -1.09
CA HIS A 263 9.75 -8.57 -0.05
C HIS A 263 10.73 -9.55 -0.69
N TRP A 264 10.24 -10.39 -1.58
CA TRP A 264 11.04 -11.37 -2.31
C TRP A 264 12.17 -10.69 -3.11
N PHE A 265 11.85 -9.71 -3.93
CA PHE A 265 12.81 -8.91 -4.70
C PHE A 265 13.92 -8.33 -3.81
N THR A 266 13.52 -7.65 -2.75
CA THR A 266 14.47 -7.03 -1.82
C THR A 266 15.40 -8.04 -1.18
N THR A 267 14.83 -9.13 -0.65
CA THR A 267 15.59 -10.14 0.08
C THR A 267 16.57 -10.87 -0.84
N TRP A 268 16.14 -11.24 -2.03
CA TRP A 268 16.99 -11.99 -2.94
C TRP A 268 18.09 -11.14 -3.57
N LEU A 269 17.84 -9.87 -3.87
CA LEU A 269 18.91 -8.98 -4.30
C LEU A 269 19.98 -8.83 -3.21
N LEU A 270 19.58 -8.64 -1.95
CA LEU A 270 20.52 -8.55 -0.83
C LEU A 270 21.28 -9.86 -0.61
N ARG A 271 20.60 -11.01 -0.68
CA ARG A 271 21.21 -12.33 -0.55
C ARG A 271 22.22 -12.64 -1.66
N ASN A 272 21.95 -12.12 -2.85
CA ASN A 272 22.84 -12.25 -4.01
C ASN A 272 23.96 -11.17 -4.05
N GLY A 273 24.14 -10.42 -2.95
CA GLY A 273 25.27 -9.50 -2.77
C GLY A 273 25.06 -8.08 -3.31
N MET A 274 23.84 -7.70 -3.71
CA MET A 274 23.60 -6.32 -4.16
C MET A 274 23.77 -5.32 -3.01
N PRO A 275 24.52 -4.21 -3.19
CA PRO A 275 24.66 -3.17 -2.18
C PRO A 275 23.32 -2.61 -1.70
N ARG A 276 23.19 -2.36 -0.40
CA ARG A 276 21.96 -1.88 0.21
C ARG A 276 21.44 -0.57 -0.39
N GLU A 277 22.36 0.33 -0.74
CA GLU A 277 22.08 1.63 -1.35
C GLU A 277 21.41 1.45 -2.71
N TYR A 278 21.90 0.52 -3.52
CA TYR A 278 21.32 0.20 -4.83
C TYR A 278 19.91 -0.40 -4.70
N VAL A 279 19.72 -1.29 -3.71
CA VAL A 279 18.39 -1.83 -3.42
C VAL A 279 17.42 -0.73 -2.95
N LYS A 280 17.87 0.22 -2.10
CA LYS A 280 17.07 1.38 -1.68
C LYS A 280 16.65 2.24 -2.88
N GLU A 281 17.59 2.50 -3.82
CA GLU A 281 17.33 3.28 -5.03
C GLU A 281 16.26 2.61 -5.91
N LEU A 282 16.44 1.35 -6.27
CA LEU A 282 15.45 0.58 -7.04
C LEU A 282 14.06 0.53 -6.35
N ARG A 283 14.03 0.43 -5.03
CA ARG A 283 12.80 0.46 -4.25
C ARG A 283 12.15 1.84 -4.17
N GLY A 284 12.92 2.91 -4.40
CA GLY A 284 12.50 4.29 -4.18
C GLY A 284 12.13 4.53 -2.71
N ASP A 285 12.95 4.07 -1.80
CA ASP A 285 12.80 4.36 -0.39
C ASP A 285 13.23 5.81 -0.12
N LYS A 286 12.60 6.49 0.85
CA LYS A 286 12.96 7.88 1.16
C LYS A 286 14.41 7.95 1.62
N ARG A 287 15.15 8.87 1.05
CA ARG A 287 16.46 9.29 1.56
C ARG A 287 16.21 9.94 2.93
N ARG A 288 16.83 9.41 3.97
CA ARG A 288 16.61 9.87 5.36
C ARG A 288 17.77 10.70 5.90
N GLU A 289 18.95 10.52 5.34
CA GLU A 289 20.18 11.18 5.78
C GLU A 289 20.58 12.25 4.77
N ALA A 290 21.17 13.35 5.25
CA ALA A 290 21.63 14.43 4.38
C ALA A 290 22.67 13.94 3.35
N ILE A 291 23.49 12.96 3.73
CA ILE A 291 24.49 12.34 2.84
C ILE A 291 23.85 11.57 1.68
N ASP A 292 22.64 11.05 1.84
CA ASP A 292 21.90 10.36 0.75
C ASP A 292 21.63 11.28 -0.46
N ILE A 293 21.67 12.61 -0.27
CA ILE A 293 21.45 13.62 -1.33
C ILE A 293 22.66 13.69 -2.26
N TYR A 294 23.86 13.46 -1.74
CA TYR A 294 25.11 13.55 -2.48
C TYR A 294 25.51 12.24 -3.14
N HIS A 295 24.83 11.15 -2.85
CA HIS A 295 25.13 9.84 -3.42
C HIS A 295 24.42 9.68 -4.78
N HIS A 296 25.08 10.12 -5.86
CA HIS A 296 24.63 9.90 -7.23
C HIS A 296 25.06 8.50 -7.67
N ILE A 297 24.11 7.57 -7.68
CA ILE A 297 24.33 6.23 -8.21
C ILE A 297 24.26 6.31 -9.73
N ASP A 298 25.33 5.90 -10.41
CA ASP A 298 25.35 5.81 -11.86
C ASP A 298 24.31 4.79 -12.36
N LYS A 299 23.54 5.17 -13.40
CA LYS A 299 22.44 4.34 -13.92
C LYS A 299 22.94 3.02 -14.50
N GLU A 300 24.06 3.04 -15.21
CA GLU A 300 24.63 1.85 -15.84
C GLU A 300 25.26 0.91 -14.80
N GLU A 301 25.88 1.47 -13.77
CA GLU A 301 26.39 0.70 -12.65
C GLU A 301 25.26 0.03 -11.87
N LEU A 302 24.19 0.76 -11.58
CA LEU A 302 22.99 0.23 -10.93
C LEU A 302 22.35 -0.89 -11.75
N ARG A 303 22.27 -0.72 -13.07
CA ARG A 303 21.74 -1.73 -14.00
C ARG A 303 22.61 -2.98 -14.02
N ARG A 304 23.92 -2.85 -14.11
CA ARG A 304 24.86 -3.99 -14.06
C ARG A 304 24.73 -4.77 -12.77
N ALA A 305 24.72 -4.07 -11.63
CA ALA A 305 24.53 -4.69 -10.32
C ALA A 305 23.17 -5.41 -10.22
N TYR A 306 22.10 -4.80 -10.73
CA TYR A 306 20.78 -5.42 -10.79
C TYR A 306 20.80 -6.72 -11.59
N LEU A 307 21.34 -6.71 -12.82
CA LEU A 307 21.37 -7.88 -13.69
C LEU A 307 22.21 -9.02 -13.12
N ALA A 308 23.27 -8.69 -12.36
CA ALA A 308 24.12 -9.68 -11.69
C ALA A 308 23.40 -10.35 -10.49
N CYS A 309 22.46 -9.66 -9.86
CA CYS A 309 21.85 -10.11 -8.59
C CYS A 309 20.41 -10.60 -8.72
N ILE A 310 19.67 -10.28 -9.79
CA ILE A 310 18.28 -10.68 -9.94
C ILE A 310 18.15 -12.18 -10.24
N PRO A 311 17.37 -12.96 -9.46
CA PRO A 311 17.24 -14.39 -9.72
C PRO A 311 16.55 -14.68 -11.06
N LYS A 312 17.00 -15.70 -11.76
CA LYS A 312 16.31 -16.25 -12.92
C LYS A 312 15.11 -17.11 -12.48
N LEU A 313 14.02 -17.04 -13.23
CA LEU A 313 12.75 -17.72 -12.92
C LEU A 313 12.40 -18.80 -13.95
N GLY A 314 13.11 -18.88 -15.06
CA GLY A 314 12.89 -19.86 -16.12
C GLY A 314 11.57 -19.66 -16.88
N VAL A 315 11.22 -18.40 -17.24
CA VAL A 315 9.95 -18.03 -17.92
C VAL A 315 10.17 -17.74 -19.40
#